data_7a9f69027001bfeba0f04da12cb53c48
#
_entry.id   7a9f69027001bfeba0f04da12cb53c48
#
_cell.length_a   1.000
_cell.length_b   1.000
_cell.length_c   1.000
_cell.angle_alpha   90.00
_cell.angle_beta   90.00
_cell.angle_gamma   90.00
#
_symmetry.space_group_name_H-M   'P 1'
#
loop_
_entity.id
_entity.type
_entity.pdbx_description
1 polymer ?
#
loop_
_entity_poly.entity_id
_entity_poly.type
_entity_poly.pdbx_seq_one_letter_code
_entity_poly.pdbx_strand_id
1 'polypeptide(L)'
;MRLRLLRSPIRHPFYPGLPVRLAAVCKGPCTGLSGTFRELTRAATAGARARRMIFALHYPGTPFLSETQRDQLWQMFQVPVLAVLLDRSGHLLAYECEAQSGLHVGPQAPWSARVLESAPCECGRPGLRLKLAAQTALKPC
;
A
#
# COMPACT_ATOMS: atom_id res chain seq x y z
N MET A 1 -20.74 7.09 7.95
CA MET A 1 -20.11 7.18 8.16
C MET A 1 -19.22 6.88 8.75
N ARG A 2 -18.88 6.65 9.12
CA ARG A 2 -18.13 6.45 9.81
C ARG A 2 -17.51 5.16 10.01
N LEU A 3 -17.77 4.12 9.26
CA LEU A 3 -17.14 2.83 9.33
C LEU A 3 -15.66 2.89 9.14
N ARG A 4 -15.20 3.81 8.35
CA ARG A 4 -13.78 3.92 8.13
C ARG A 4 -13.03 4.31 9.38
N LEU A 5 -13.72 4.85 10.36
CA LEU A 5 -13.09 5.17 11.63
C LEU A 5 -12.73 3.91 12.41
N LEU A 6 -13.36 2.79 12.03
CA LEU A 6 -13.09 1.51 12.66
C LEU A 6 -12.15 0.66 11.84
N ARG A 7 -11.60 1.23 10.78
CA ARG A 7 -10.67 0.51 9.91
C ARG A 7 -9.45 0.06 10.71
N SER A 8 -9.12 -1.23 10.56
CA SER A 8 -7.93 -1.77 11.20
C SER A 8 -6.69 -1.47 10.40
N PRO A 9 -5.53 -1.40 11.03
CA PRO A 9 -4.28 -1.30 10.29
C PRO A 9 -4.11 -2.52 9.40
N ILE A 10 -3.47 -2.34 8.26
CA ILE A 10 -3.21 -3.44 7.36
C ILE A 10 -2.11 -4.34 7.92
N ARG A 11 -2.10 -5.58 7.43
CA ARG A 11 -1.02 -6.50 7.72
C ARG A 11 -0.42 -6.92 6.38
N HIS A 12 0.78 -6.47 6.10
CA HIS A 12 1.45 -6.81 4.84
C HIS A 12 1.97 -8.24 4.92
N PRO A 13 1.70 -9.07 3.91
CA PRO A 13 2.09 -10.50 3.97
C PRO A 13 3.58 -10.74 4.15
N PHE A 14 4.42 -9.84 3.65
CA PHE A 14 5.87 -10.01 3.77
C PHE A 14 6.44 -9.41 5.05
N TYR A 15 5.63 -8.69 5.81
CA TYR A 15 6.06 -8.07 7.06
C TYR A 15 5.00 -8.30 8.14
N PRO A 16 4.67 -9.56 8.43
CA PRO A 16 3.53 -9.84 9.32
C PRO A 16 3.76 -9.40 10.76
N GLY A 17 5.01 -9.29 11.19
CA GLY A 17 5.31 -8.86 12.55
C GLY A 17 5.53 -7.37 12.70
N LEU A 18 5.40 -6.59 11.63
CA LEU A 18 5.66 -5.16 11.68
C LEU A 18 4.46 -4.44 12.29
N PRO A 19 4.63 -3.73 13.42
CA PRO A 19 3.54 -2.93 13.96
C PRO A 19 3.22 -1.78 13.03
N VAL A 20 1.93 -1.63 12.68
CA VAL A 20 1.48 -0.59 11.76
C VAL A 20 0.40 0.24 12.42
N ARG A 21 0.55 1.55 12.39
CA ARG A 21 -0.43 2.49 12.90
C ARG A 21 -1.20 3.12 11.74
N LEU A 22 -2.44 3.51 12.01
CA LEU A 22 -3.21 4.27 11.04
C LEU A 22 -2.76 5.72 11.04
N ALA A 23 -2.47 6.27 9.86
CA ALA A 23 -2.03 7.64 9.75
C ALA A 23 -3.06 8.61 10.29
N ALA A 24 -4.33 8.27 10.17
CA ALA A 24 -5.42 9.14 10.61
C ALA A 24 -5.37 9.44 12.11
N VAL A 25 -4.72 8.59 12.91
CA VAL A 25 -4.69 8.75 14.36
C VAL A 25 -3.28 8.84 14.96
N CYS A 26 -2.27 8.71 14.14
CA CYS A 26 -0.88 8.73 14.63
C CYS A 26 -0.36 10.15 14.70
N LYS A 27 0.28 10.50 15.81
CA LYS A 27 0.81 11.83 16.01
C LYS A 27 2.26 11.85 16.45
N GLY A 28 2.94 10.73 16.44
CA GLY A 28 4.32 10.66 16.88
C GLY A 28 5.05 9.57 16.15
N PRO A 29 6.14 9.07 16.73
CA PRO A 29 6.89 8.00 16.09
C PRO A 29 6.13 6.70 16.13
N CYS A 30 6.26 5.93 15.04
CA CYS A 30 5.72 4.58 14.95
C CYS A 30 6.63 3.77 14.05
N THR A 31 6.46 2.45 14.05
CA THR A 31 7.30 1.59 13.24
C THR A 31 6.84 1.62 11.79
N GLY A 32 5.58 1.30 11.54
CA GLY A 32 4.98 1.38 10.22
C GLY A 32 3.75 2.27 10.26
N LEU A 33 3.46 2.94 9.16
CA LEU A 33 2.35 3.88 9.07
C LEU A 33 1.56 3.58 7.80
N SER A 34 0.25 3.49 7.90
CA SER A 34 -0.60 3.20 6.74
C SER A 34 -1.68 4.25 6.58
N GLY A 35 -1.98 4.59 5.34
CA GLY A 35 -3.04 5.53 5.04
C GLY A 35 -3.05 5.86 3.56
N THR A 36 -4.08 6.59 3.14
CA THR A 36 -4.11 7.16 1.80
C THR A 36 -3.03 8.24 1.73
N PHE A 37 -2.70 8.67 0.51
CA PHE A 37 -1.73 9.73 0.34
C PHE A 37 -2.10 10.96 1.18
N ARG A 38 -3.38 11.32 1.15
CA ARG A 38 -3.86 12.48 1.92
C ARG A 38 -3.70 12.29 3.42
N GLU A 39 -4.05 11.11 3.91
CA GLU A 39 -3.89 10.82 5.33
C GLU A 39 -2.43 10.83 5.74
N LEU A 40 -1.56 10.29 4.91
CA LEU A 40 -0.14 10.26 5.19
C LEU A 40 0.46 11.67 5.23
N THR A 41 0.10 12.52 4.27
CA THR A 41 0.63 13.89 4.26
C THR A 41 0.14 14.69 5.45
N ARG A 42 -1.13 14.49 5.83
CA ARG A 42 -1.65 15.15 7.03
C ARG A 42 -0.94 14.68 8.28
N ALA A 43 -0.67 13.38 8.37
CA ALA A 43 0.03 12.82 9.53
C ALA A 43 1.43 13.39 9.64
N ALA A 44 2.14 13.51 8.53
CA ALA A 44 3.48 14.08 8.52
C ALA A 44 3.46 15.52 9.03
N THR A 45 2.48 16.30 8.57
CA THR A 45 2.34 17.69 9.01
C THR A 45 2.03 17.77 10.50
N ALA A 46 1.32 16.79 11.04
CA ALA A 46 0.97 16.73 12.45
C ALA A 46 2.07 16.12 13.32
N GLY A 47 3.20 15.76 12.75
CA GLY A 47 4.34 15.27 13.51
C GLY A 47 4.55 13.77 13.51
N ALA A 48 3.75 13.03 12.76
CA ALA A 48 3.93 11.58 12.69
C ALA A 48 5.26 11.23 12.03
N ARG A 49 5.89 10.18 12.52
CA ARG A 49 7.15 9.68 11.97
C ARG A 49 7.08 8.18 11.87
N ALA A 50 7.51 7.63 10.72
CA ALA A 50 7.59 6.19 10.54
C ALA A 50 9.07 5.81 10.54
N ARG A 51 9.41 4.79 11.33
CA ARG A 51 10.81 4.37 11.46
C ARG A 51 11.22 3.37 10.42
N ARG A 52 10.29 2.57 9.93
CA ARG A 52 10.62 1.47 9.04
C ARG A 52 9.95 1.55 7.69
N MET A 53 8.67 1.89 7.62
CA MET A 53 7.95 1.72 6.38
C MET A 53 6.64 2.48 6.35
N ILE A 54 6.25 2.90 5.15
CA ILE A 54 4.97 3.53 4.88
C ILE A 54 4.19 2.60 3.94
N PHE A 55 2.91 2.39 4.24
CA PHE A 55 2.02 1.66 3.34
C PHE A 55 0.98 2.65 2.81
N ALA A 56 1.09 2.97 1.51
CA ALA A 56 0.15 3.89 0.86
C ALA A 56 -1.05 3.08 0.38
N LEU A 57 -2.21 3.38 0.94
CA LEU A 57 -3.43 2.62 0.69
C LEU A 57 -4.17 3.15 -0.52
N HIS A 58 -4.64 2.23 -1.36
CA HIS A 58 -5.43 2.54 -2.54
C HIS A 58 -6.66 1.66 -2.56
N TYR A 59 -7.72 2.17 -3.17
CA TYR A 59 -8.98 1.45 -3.32
C TYR A 59 -9.37 1.46 -4.79
N PRO A 60 -10.18 0.48 -5.23
CA PRO A 60 -10.62 0.47 -6.63
C PRO A 60 -11.28 1.79 -7.00
N GLY A 61 -10.94 2.31 -8.16
CA GLY A 61 -11.50 3.58 -8.63
C GLY A 61 -10.71 4.80 -8.24
N THR A 62 -9.67 4.66 -7.44
CA THR A 62 -8.80 5.78 -7.08
C THR A 62 -7.48 5.66 -7.83
N PRO A 63 -6.82 6.78 -8.13
CA PRO A 63 -5.54 6.73 -8.81
C PRO A 63 -4.47 6.06 -7.93
N PHE A 64 -3.57 5.34 -8.57
CA PHE A 64 -2.42 4.83 -7.87
C PHE A 64 -1.45 5.97 -7.58
N LEU A 65 -0.58 5.70 -6.63
CA LEU A 65 0.46 6.63 -6.23
C LEU A 65 1.32 7.00 -7.44
N SER A 66 1.38 8.29 -7.74
CA SER A 66 2.25 8.77 -8.83
C SER A 66 3.69 8.83 -8.34
N GLU A 67 4.62 8.94 -9.28
CA GLU A 67 6.03 9.09 -8.91
C GLU A 67 6.23 10.35 -8.07
N THR A 68 5.55 11.44 -8.42
CA THR A 68 5.67 12.67 -7.66
C THR A 68 5.18 12.48 -6.23
N GLN A 69 4.04 11.80 -6.06
CA GLN A 69 3.52 11.54 -4.72
C GLN A 69 4.43 10.61 -3.93
N ARG A 70 5.00 9.62 -4.59
CA ARG A 70 5.93 8.71 -3.94
C ARG A 70 7.16 9.47 -3.45
N ASP A 71 7.67 10.38 -4.29
CA ASP A 71 8.81 11.21 -3.89
C ASP A 71 8.46 12.12 -2.73
N GLN A 72 7.26 12.68 -2.73
CA GLN A 72 6.83 13.53 -1.63
C GLN A 72 6.76 12.76 -0.31
N LEU A 73 6.25 11.54 -0.33
CA LEU A 73 6.20 10.73 0.87
C LEU A 73 7.61 10.35 1.34
N TRP A 74 8.50 10.06 0.39
CA TRP A 74 9.89 9.78 0.75
C TRP A 74 10.53 11.00 1.41
N GLN A 75 10.29 12.20 0.86
CA GLN A 75 10.82 13.42 1.45
C GLN A 75 10.33 13.62 2.88
N MET A 76 9.07 13.31 3.11
CA MET A 76 8.47 13.53 4.42
C MET A 76 8.92 12.51 5.47
N PHE A 77 9.04 11.26 5.08
CA PHE A 77 9.23 10.18 6.06
C PHE A 77 10.60 9.51 6.00
N GLN A 78 11.28 9.58 4.86
CA GLN A 78 12.63 9.02 4.69
C GLN A 78 12.69 7.52 4.94
N VAL A 79 11.62 6.80 4.61
CA VAL A 79 11.56 5.33 4.68
C VAL A 79 10.87 4.81 3.44
N PRO A 80 11.04 3.52 3.12
CA PRO A 80 10.38 2.95 1.94
C PRO A 80 8.88 3.11 1.96
N VAL A 81 8.30 3.36 0.79
CA VAL A 81 6.86 3.53 0.60
C VAL A 81 6.37 2.41 -0.29
N LEU A 82 5.48 1.58 0.22
CA LEU A 82 4.90 0.47 -0.53
C LEU A 82 3.43 0.72 -0.77
N ALA A 83 3.00 0.59 -2.02
CA ALA A 83 1.59 0.74 -2.36
C ALA A 83 0.84 -0.55 -2.04
N VAL A 84 -0.36 -0.40 -1.55
CA VAL A 84 -1.24 -1.51 -1.16
C VAL A 84 -2.63 -1.23 -1.69
N LEU A 85 -3.21 -2.20 -2.39
CA LEU A 85 -4.57 -2.09 -2.92
C LEU A 85 -5.52 -2.91 -2.06
N LEU A 86 -6.54 -2.27 -1.53
CA LEU A 86 -7.56 -2.90 -0.70
C LEU A 86 -8.92 -2.80 -1.37
N ASP A 87 -9.81 -3.74 -1.09
CA ASP A 87 -11.19 -3.57 -1.48
C ASP A 87 -11.91 -2.70 -0.43
N ARG A 88 -13.19 -2.44 -0.66
CA ARG A 88 -13.94 -1.54 0.23
C ARG A 88 -14.14 -2.14 1.62
N SER A 89 -14.03 -3.44 1.74
CA SER A 89 -14.12 -4.11 3.03
C SER A 89 -12.79 -4.20 3.75
N GLY A 90 -11.71 -3.76 3.11
CA GLY A 90 -10.39 -3.79 3.71
C GLY A 90 -9.59 -5.03 3.40
N HIS A 91 -10.08 -5.89 2.50
CA HIS A 91 -9.32 -7.08 2.11
C HIS A 91 -8.17 -6.68 1.20
N LEU A 92 -7.05 -7.33 1.39
CA LEU A 92 -5.84 -7.06 0.62
C LEU A 92 -5.97 -7.69 -0.77
N LEU A 93 -5.98 -6.86 -1.80
CA LEU A 93 -6.10 -7.32 -3.18
C LEU A 93 -4.74 -7.47 -3.85
N ALA A 94 -3.84 -6.52 -3.63
CA ALA A 94 -2.52 -6.54 -4.24
C ALA A 94 -1.61 -5.63 -3.44
N TYR A 95 -0.30 -5.83 -3.54
CA TYR A 95 0.63 -5.07 -2.73
C TYR A 95 2.03 -5.11 -3.33
N GLU A 96 2.77 -4.03 -3.11
CA GLU A 96 4.17 -3.98 -3.49
C GLU A 96 5.04 -4.64 -2.42
N CYS A 97 6.22 -5.08 -2.84
CA CYS A 97 7.28 -5.48 -1.93
C CYS A 97 8.38 -4.41 -1.96
N GLU A 98 9.45 -4.64 -1.20
CA GLU A 98 10.55 -3.69 -1.13
C GLU A 98 11.24 -3.45 -2.47
N ALA A 99 11.09 -4.38 -3.43
CA ALA A 99 11.66 -4.19 -4.77
C ALA A 99 10.89 -3.15 -5.58
N GLN A 100 9.63 -2.91 -5.22
CA GLN A 100 8.77 -1.92 -5.88
C GLN A 100 8.68 -2.12 -7.39
N SER A 101 8.74 -3.37 -7.83
CA SER A 101 8.77 -3.70 -9.26
C SER A 101 7.47 -4.35 -9.74
N GLY A 102 6.35 -3.98 -9.13
CA GLY A 102 5.04 -4.49 -9.51
C GLY A 102 4.26 -4.94 -8.29
N LEU A 103 3.10 -5.54 -8.53
CA LEU A 103 2.17 -5.89 -7.47
C LEU A 103 2.06 -7.38 -7.30
N HIS A 104 2.30 -7.86 -6.11
CA HIS A 104 1.95 -9.21 -5.70
C HIS A 104 0.46 -9.30 -5.43
N VAL A 105 -0.11 -10.49 -5.51
CA VAL A 105 -1.55 -10.69 -5.41
C VAL A 105 -1.91 -11.21 -4.03
N GLY A 106 -2.90 -10.59 -3.41
CA GLY A 106 -3.39 -11.05 -2.13
C GLY A 106 -4.20 -12.34 -2.26
N PRO A 107 -4.31 -13.11 -1.16
CA PRO A 107 -4.94 -14.43 -1.20
C PRO A 107 -6.43 -14.43 -1.54
N GLN A 108 -7.11 -13.32 -1.29
CA GLN A 108 -8.56 -13.23 -1.55
C GLN A 108 -8.84 -12.35 -2.76
N ALA A 109 -7.83 -12.10 -3.58
CA ALA A 109 -7.98 -11.20 -4.72
C ALA A 109 -8.86 -11.84 -5.79
N PRO A 110 -9.83 -11.08 -6.34
CA PRO A 110 -10.73 -11.60 -7.36
C PRO A 110 -10.17 -11.44 -8.77
N TRP A 111 -8.89 -11.66 -8.93
CA TRP A 111 -8.25 -11.46 -10.23
C TRP A 111 -8.45 -12.69 -11.13
N SER A 112 -8.81 -12.44 -12.38
CA SER A 112 -8.87 -13.53 -13.35
C SER A 112 -7.45 -13.91 -13.79
N ALA A 113 -7.30 -15.13 -14.29
CA ALA A 113 -5.99 -15.60 -14.75
C ALA A 113 -5.43 -14.72 -15.86
N ARG A 114 -6.30 -14.01 -16.57
CA ARG A 114 -5.86 -13.16 -17.68
C ARG A 114 -4.98 -11.99 -17.24
N VAL A 115 -5.15 -11.53 -16.01
CA VAL A 115 -4.40 -10.39 -15.51
C VAL A 115 -3.25 -10.78 -14.59
N LEU A 116 -3.03 -12.09 -14.43
CA LEU A 116 -1.97 -12.60 -13.56
C LEU A 116 -0.81 -13.15 -14.37
N GLU A 117 0.36 -13.09 -13.78
CA GLU A 117 1.56 -13.66 -14.37
C GLU A 117 2.40 -14.31 -13.28
N SER A 118 3.20 -15.30 -13.67
CA SER A 118 4.08 -16.00 -12.73
C SER A 118 5.53 -15.55 -12.84
N ALA A 119 5.80 -14.47 -13.56
CA ALA A 119 7.14 -13.96 -13.71
C ALA A 119 7.70 -13.62 -12.31
N PRO A 120 8.95 -14.00 -12.03
CA PRO A 120 9.51 -13.77 -10.70
C PRO A 120 9.67 -12.29 -10.40
N CYS A 121 9.47 -11.94 -9.14
CA CYS A 121 9.73 -10.61 -8.68
C CYS A 121 11.21 -10.48 -8.32
N GLU A 122 11.74 -9.28 -8.45
CA GLU A 122 13.13 -9.02 -8.06
C GLU A 122 13.38 -9.26 -6.59
N CYS A 123 12.32 -9.28 -5.78
CA CYS A 123 12.46 -9.58 -4.36
C CYS A 123 12.76 -11.05 -4.08
N GLY A 124 12.63 -11.90 -5.08
CA GLY A 124 12.92 -13.33 -4.94
C GLY A 124 11.81 -14.18 -4.37
N ARG A 125 10.72 -13.58 -3.93
CA ARG A 125 9.63 -14.34 -3.34
C ARG A 125 8.74 -14.93 -4.43
N PRO A 126 8.22 -16.15 -4.24
CA PRO A 126 7.34 -16.77 -5.22
C PRO A 126 5.93 -16.16 -5.15
N GLY A 127 5.12 -16.50 -6.14
CA GLY A 127 3.73 -16.10 -6.15
C GLY A 127 3.34 -15.40 -7.42
N LEU A 128 2.04 -15.30 -7.64
CA LEU A 128 1.50 -14.63 -8.81
C LEU A 128 1.55 -13.12 -8.61
N ARG A 129 1.66 -12.42 -9.73
CA ARG A 129 1.72 -10.97 -9.74
C ARG A 129 0.76 -10.45 -10.80
N LEU A 130 0.33 -9.20 -10.65
CA LEU A 130 -0.50 -8.57 -11.67
C LEU A 130 0.37 -8.20 -12.87
N LYS A 131 -0.13 -8.46 -14.07
CA LYS A 131 0.54 -8.01 -15.28
C LYS A 131 0.57 -6.49 -15.31
N LEU A 132 1.59 -5.93 -15.94
CA LEU A 132 1.74 -4.49 -16.02
C LEU A 132 0.51 -3.83 -16.65
N ALA A 133 -0.03 -4.44 -17.70
CA ALA A 133 -1.22 -3.89 -18.36
C ALA A 133 -2.42 -3.85 -17.40
N ALA A 134 -2.55 -4.85 -16.53
CA ALA A 134 -3.63 -4.86 -15.56
C ALA A 134 -3.45 -3.78 -14.51
N GLN A 135 -2.22 -3.50 -14.12
CA GLN A 135 -1.94 -2.42 -13.17
C GLN A 135 -2.34 -1.07 -13.75
N THR A 136 -2.10 -0.87 -15.02
CA THR A 136 -2.51 0.35 -15.69
C THR A 136 -4.03 0.50 -15.65
N ALA A 137 -4.76 -0.61 -15.78
CA ALA A 137 -6.22 -0.60 -15.79
C ALA A 137 -6.82 -0.28 -14.41
N LEU A 138 -6.01 -0.25 -13.35
CA LEU A 138 -6.49 0.14 -12.02
C LEU A 138 -6.69 1.64 -11.87
N LYS A 139 -6.16 2.42 -12.80
CA LYS A 139 -6.36 3.86 -12.77
C LYS A 139 -7.81 4.19 -13.07
N PRO A 140 -8.37 5.22 -12.45
CA PRO A 140 -9.74 5.61 -12.75
C PRO A 140 -9.88 6.06 -14.19
N CYS A 141 -11.03 5.80 -14.73
CA CYS A 141 -11.34 6.23 -16.09
C CYS A 141 -11.70 7.69 -16.12
#